data_5afc2292dc8d0e9b72f3da75853a2769
#
_entry.id   5afc2292dc8d0e9b72f3da75853a2769
#
_cell.length_a   1.000
_cell.length_b   1.000
_cell.length_c   1.000
_cell.angle_alpha   90.00
_cell.angle_beta   90.00
_cell.angle_gamma   90.00
#
_symmetry.space_group_name_H-M   'P 1'
#
loop_
_entity.id
_entity.type
_entity.pdbx_description
1 polymer ?
#
loop_
_entity_poly.entity_id
_entity_poly.type
_entity_poly.pdbx_seq_one_letter_code
_entity_poly.pdbx_strand_id
1 'polypeptide(L)'
;MSVTLSGRVCLGMGVAVLASVSLSRHNASLWRALRRASASCRARRGLCSSGAGRLSGARLLPCGAELEQVAPGRRSKQKITVVQLNILASNLATRNHFPYVLESSLNWENRKMALLRQLEALDADVLCLEELSDYWTFFKPELQDRGYESVYVKRPSIHVSNWSGEKKHDGCGIFYKKDKFELKEFEAVNFHDPHDRVAVLALLKMRHFAQFVLVGCTHLWWNAKKVDHQMAELYELEEEVIRMSTDVRDKYERDLADTATGQNSVPVVLCGDFNNSPESPIYEYMENSFMQKPNLEGVSEVFRSAYAFYKPNALASALEHSEEVLQSLKVEEGKKAEPPHTTVNFRRCWTIDYIWYSKSSLVPSRVLEIAPESVLRAEDGPGNWFNRLAMSDSLNRSGRLPSSMHGNYNGIPNSVFGSDHVPIMAEFEFLCASEDRSVEREE
;
A
#
# COMPACT_ATOMS: atom_id res chain seq x y z
N MET A 1 -11.49 -23.49 -68.93
CA MET A 1 -12.34 -24.04 -67.85
C MET A 1 -12.25 -23.13 -66.67
N SER A 2 -13.24 -22.41 -66.52
CA SER A 2 -13.41 -21.43 -65.43
C SER A 2 -13.81 -22.13 -64.12
N VAL A 3 -13.15 -21.80 -63.03
CA VAL A 3 -13.62 -22.16 -61.72
C VAL A 3 -13.84 -20.85 -60.94
N THR A 4 -15.07 -20.56 -60.78
CA THR A 4 -15.58 -19.51 -59.90
C THR A 4 -15.48 -19.97 -58.46
N LEU A 5 -14.69 -19.28 -57.67
CA LEU A 5 -14.73 -19.31 -56.22
C LEU A 5 -14.81 -17.88 -55.74
N SER A 6 -16.00 -17.43 -55.60
CA SER A 6 -16.26 -16.10 -55.07
C SER A 6 -17.37 -16.12 -54.03
N GLY A 7 -17.19 -15.41 -52.99
CA GLY A 7 -18.32 -14.67 -52.49
C GLY A 7 -19.00 -15.13 -51.23
N ARG A 8 -18.41 -16.00 -50.35
CA ARG A 8 -19.05 -16.31 -49.06
C ARG A 8 -18.20 -16.10 -47.80
N VAL A 9 -16.93 -15.75 -47.95
CA VAL A 9 -16.06 -15.55 -46.78
C VAL A 9 -16.03 -14.12 -46.29
N CYS A 10 -16.38 -13.13 -47.10
CA CYS A 10 -16.33 -11.72 -46.73
C CYS A 10 -17.54 -11.22 -45.92
N LEU A 11 -18.70 -11.90 -45.98
CA LEU A 11 -19.87 -11.46 -45.20
C LEU A 11 -19.81 -11.87 -43.71
N GLY A 12 -19.16 -12.96 -43.39
CA GLY A 12 -19.03 -13.43 -42.01
C GLY A 12 -18.09 -12.56 -41.15
N MET A 13 -17.00 -12.10 -41.75
CA MET A 13 -16.06 -11.23 -41.02
C MET A 13 -16.58 -9.79 -40.81
N GLY A 14 -17.34 -9.27 -41.75
CA GLY A 14 -17.92 -7.91 -41.65
C GLY A 14 -18.96 -7.80 -40.57
N VAL A 15 -19.79 -8.83 -40.38
CA VAL A 15 -20.82 -8.85 -39.33
C VAL A 15 -20.21 -9.05 -37.94
N ALA A 16 -19.18 -9.89 -37.83
CA ALA A 16 -18.47 -10.08 -36.54
C ALA A 16 -17.71 -8.83 -36.10
N VAL A 17 -17.06 -8.11 -37.03
CA VAL A 17 -16.36 -6.85 -36.71
C VAL A 17 -17.37 -5.73 -36.38
N LEU A 18 -18.52 -5.65 -37.04
CA LEU A 18 -19.55 -4.67 -36.71
C LEU A 18 -20.24 -4.98 -35.38
N ALA A 19 -20.44 -6.25 -35.04
CA ALA A 19 -21.00 -6.64 -33.76
C ALA A 19 -20.00 -6.35 -32.59
N SER A 20 -18.71 -6.59 -32.76
CA SER A 20 -17.70 -6.28 -31.77
C SER A 20 -17.49 -4.77 -31.57
N VAL A 21 -17.51 -3.99 -32.66
CA VAL A 21 -17.43 -2.52 -32.57
C VAL A 21 -18.71 -1.92 -31.99
N SER A 22 -19.88 -2.48 -32.27
CA SER A 22 -21.14 -2.04 -31.67
C SER A 22 -21.21 -2.31 -30.17
N LEU A 23 -20.77 -3.49 -29.70
CA LEU A 23 -20.69 -3.84 -28.29
C LEU A 23 -19.68 -2.96 -27.53
N SER A 24 -18.52 -2.66 -28.12
CA SER A 24 -17.54 -1.78 -27.50
C SER A 24 -18.02 -0.33 -27.39
N ARG A 25 -18.78 0.17 -28.39
CA ARG A 25 -19.37 1.54 -28.36
C ARG A 25 -20.51 1.67 -27.37
N HIS A 26 -21.33 0.64 -27.20
CA HIS A 26 -22.40 0.66 -26.18
C HIS A 26 -21.83 0.64 -24.76
N ASN A 27 -20.82 -0.18 -24.51
CA ASN A 27 -20.13 -0.17 -23.22
C ASN A 27 -19.46 1.18 -22.94
N ALA A 28 -18.80 1.78 -23.92
CA ALA A 28 -18.16 3.09 -23.75
C ALA A 28 -19.18 4.25 -23.49
N SER A 29 -20.40 4.15 -24.00
CA SER A 29 -21.45 5.14 -23.72
C SER A 29 -22.08 4.93 -22.34
N LEU A 30 -22.28 3.69 -21.93
CA LEU A 30 -22.74 3.34 -20.58
C LEU A 30 -21.73 3.77 -19.51
N TRP A 31 -20.45 3.52 -19.77
CA TRP A 31 -19.37 3.98 -18.89
C TRP A 31 -19.28 5.51 -18.82
N ARG A 32 -19.49 6.22 -19.93
CA ARG A 32 -19.54 7.68 -19.93
C ARG A 32 -20.76 8.22 -19.17
N ALA A 33 -21.91 7.56 -19.24
CA ALA A 33 -23.11 7.92 -18.49
C ALA A 33 -22.93 7.70 -16.99
N LEU A 34 -22.32 6.58 -16.58
CA LEU A 34 -21.97 6.28 -15.18
C LEU A 34 -20.90 7.26 -14.64
N ARG A 35 -19.91 7.64 -15.45
CA ARG A 35 -18.92 8.69 -15.10
C ARG A 35 -19.57 10.07 -14.89
N ARG A 36 -20.57 10.45 -15.71
CA ARG A 36 -21.33 11.70 -15.53
C ARG A 36 -22.19 11.68 -14.28
N ALA A 37 -22.76 10.54 -13.92
CA ALA A 37 -23.51 10.38 -12.68
C ALA A 37 -22.61 10.52 -11.45
N SER A 38 -21.39 9.99 -11.49
CA SER A 38 -20.40 10.16 -10.42
C SER A 38 -19.87 11.59 -10.30
N ALA A 39 -19.66 12.28 -11.43
CA ALA A 39 -19.27 13.69 -11.45
C ALA A 39 -20.38 14.62 -10.92
N SER A 40 -21.67 14.32 -11.23
CA SER A 40 -22.81 15.04 -10.67
C SER A 40 -22.96 14.85 -9.15
N CYS A 41 -22.56 13.69 -8.63
CA CYS A 41 -22.54 13.45 -7.19
C CYS A 41 -21.41 14.25 -6.50
N ARG A 42 -20.30 14.53 -7.18
CA ARG A 42 -19.20 15.40 -6.68
C ARG A 42 -19.60 16.88 -6.67
N ALA A 43 -20.33 17.35 -7.67
CA ALA A 43 -20.76 18.76 -7.74
C ALA A 43 -21.72 19.16 -6.60
N ARG A 44 -22.43 18.20 -5.99
CA ARG A 44 -23.28 18.45 -4.81
C ARG A 44 -22.52 18.41 -3.47
N ARG A 45 -21.24 17.97 -3.42
CA ARG A 45 -20.38 17.99 -2.24
C ARG A 45 -19.56 19.29 -2.08
N GLY A 46 -19.62 20.20 -3.03
CA GLY A 46 -18.84 21.44 -3.09
C GLY A 46 -19.33 22.60 -2.20
N LEU A 47 -20.26 22.39 -1.28
CA LEU A 47 -20.79 23.42 -0.38
C LEU A 47 -20.77 22.96 1.09
N CYS A 48 -19.59 22.63 1.58
CA CYS A 48 -19.28 22.62 3.03
C CYS A 48 -17.78 22.85 3.19
N SER A 49 -17.41 24.11 3.24
CA SER A 49 -16.09 24.55 3.68
C SER A 49 -15.98 24.39 5.19
N SER A 50 -14.99 23.69 5.62
CA SER A 50 -14.14 23.86 6.80
C SER A 50 -13.72 22.53 7.44
N GLY A 51 -12.43 22.27 7.42
CA GLY A 51 -11.70 21.58 8.46
C GLY A 51 -11.79 20.06 8.48
N ALA A 52 -10.63 19.42 8.35
CA ALA A 52 -10.33 18.01 8.59
C ALA A 52 -10.94 17.02 7.58
N GLY A 53 -10.10 16.55 6.64
CA GLY A 53 -10.43 15.49 5.71
C GLY A 53 -10.99 14.27 6.43
N ARG A 54 -12.26 13.98 6.22
CA ARG A 54 -12.90 12.76 6.72
C ARG A 54 -12.44 11.62 5.83
N LEU A 55 -11.53 10.79 6.34
CA LEU A 55 -11.34 9.45 5.83
C LEU A 55 -12.67 8.71 6.02
N SER A 56 -13.42 8.51 4.95
CA SER A 56 -14.73 7.89 4.99
C SER A 56 -14.60 6.41 5.34
N GLY A 57 -14.64 6.07 6.62
CA GLY A 57 -14.82 4.72 7.11
C GLY A 57 -13.57 4.00 7.63
N ALA A 58 -12.37 4.40 7.26
CA ALA A 58 -11.14 3.83 7.82
C ALA A 58 -10.74 4.58 9.10
N ARG A 59 -10.44 3.83 10.17
CA ARG A 59 -10.04 4.43 11.44
C ARG A 59 -8.53 4.53 11.54
N LEU A 60 -8.02 5.73 11.80
CA LEU A 60 -6.62 5.97 12.08
C LEU A 60 -6.41 6.05 13.60
N LEU A 61 -5.51 5.21 14.11
CA LEU A 61 -5.08 5.20 15.50
C LEU A 61 -3.93 6.18 15.71
N PRO A 62 -3.94 6.98 16.79
CA PRO A 62 -2.85 7.91 17.08
C PRO A 62 -1.59 7.15 17.53
N CYS A 63 -0.43 7.58 17.06
CA CYS A 63 0.89 7.08 17.46
C CYS A 63 1.44 7.92 18.64
N GLY A 64 0.69 8.04 19.74
CA GLY A 64 1.00 8.93 20.87
C GLY A 64 2.41 8.75 21.42
N ALA A 65 2.85 7.50 21.63
CA ALA A 65 4.16 7.19 22.21
C ALA A 65 5.34 7.67 21.36
N GLU A 66 5.23 7.67 20.04
CA GLU A 66 6.28 8.19 19.14
C GLU A 66 6.26 9.71 19.06
N LEU A 67 5.06 10.29 18.98
CA LEU A 67 4.89 11.74 18.95
C LEU A 67 5.38 12.40 20.25
N GLU A 68 5.22 11.74 21.39
CA GLU A 68 5.70 12.23 22.70
C GLU A 68 7.24 12.28 22.79
N GLN A 69 7.95 11.45 22.03
CA GLN A 69 9.42 11.45 21.97
C GLN A 69 9.99 12.61 21.13
N VAL A 70 9.14 13.30 20.35
CA VAL A 70 9.54 14.41 19.50
C VAL A 70 9.07 15.72 20.12
N ALA A 71 10.02 16.65 20.36
CA ALA A 71 9.70 17.97 20.87
C ALA A 71 8.66 18.67 19.96
N PRO A 72 7.61 19.30 20.52
CA PRO A 72 6.53 19.90 19.71
C PRO A 72 7.01 20.91 18.66
N GLY A 73 8.09 21.66 18.95
CA GLY A 73 8.69 22.62 18.00
C GLY A 73 9.41 21.98 16.81
N ARG A 74 9.71 20.68 16.86
CA ARG A 74 10.35 19.95 15.76
C ARG A 74 9.38 19.37 14.74
N ARG A 75 8.08 19.44 14.97
CA ARG A 75 7.08 18.84 14.07
C ARG A 75 6.55 19.88 13.10
N SER A 76 6.62 19.57 11.81
CA SER A 76 6.01 20.36 10.74
C SER A 76 4.48 20.12 10.74
N LYS A 77 3.74 21.13 10.29
CA LYS A 77 2.30 20.96 10.00
C LYS A 77 2.04 20.17 8.72
N GLN A 78 3.08 19.89 7.96
CA GLN A 78 2.98 19.14 6.70
C GLN A 78 2.87 17.65 7.02
N LYS A 79 1.92 17.00 6.34
CA LYS A 79 1.64 15.58 6.53
C LYS A 79 1.53 14.88 5.18
N ILE A 80 1.93 13.62 5.18
CA ILE A 80 1.68 12.71 4.07
C ILE A 80 1.06 11.42 4.60
N THR A 81 0.16 10.83 3.81
CA THR A 81 -0.41 9.51 4.08
C THR A 81 0.07 8.52 3.04
N VAL A 82 0.58 7.38 3.50
CA VAL A 82 1.13 6.32 2.65
C VAL A 82 0.42 5.02 2.94
N VAL A 83 -0.08 4.35 1.89
CA VAL A 83 -0.67 3.01 1.93
C VAL A 83 0.30 2.03 1.29
N GLN A 84 0.41 0.85 1.88
CA GLN A 84 1.01 -0.33 1.28
C GLN A 84 -0.06 -1.42 1.16
N LEU A 85 -0.09 -2.14 0.02
CA LEU A 85 -0.97 -3.28 -0.20
C LEU A 85 -0.43 -4.20 -1.30
N ASN A 86 -0.14 -5.45 -0.97
CA ASN A 86 -0.04 -6.51 -1.96
C ASN A 86 -1.46 -6.85 -2.45
N ILE A 87 -1.73 -6.68 -3.75
CA ILE A 87 -3.09 -6.82 -4.31
C ILE A 87 -3.45 -8.25 -4.73
N LEU A 88 -2.57 -9.20 -4.57
CA LEU A 88 -2.68 -10.58 -5.05
C LEU A 88 -2.86 -10.64 -6.57
N ALA A 89 -1.81 -10.95 -7.30
CA ALA A 89 -1.79 -10.99 -8.76
C ALA A 89 -2.93 -11.86 -9.33
N SER A 90 -3.47 -11.44 -10.46
CA SER A 90 -4.66 -12.08 -11.06
C SER A 90 -4.48 -13.57 -11.32
N ASN A 91 -3.27 -14.00 -11.70
CA ASN A 91 -2.93 -15.40 -11.98
C ASN A 91 -2.62 -16.24 -10.72
N LEU A 92 -2.41 -15.61 -9.55
CA LEU A 92 -2.16 -16.31 -8.28
C LEU A 92 -3.45 -16.60 -7.51
N ALA A 93 -4.52 -15.86 -7.75
CA ALA A 93 -5.83 -16.04 -7.12
C ALA A 93 -6.57 -17.25 -7.73
N THR A 94 -6.07 -18.45 -7.49
CA THR A 94 -6.61 -19.69 -8.05
C THR A 94 -7.27 -20.56 -6.99
N ARG A 95 -8.16 -21.46 -7.44
CA ARG A 95 -8.79 -22.45 -6.58
C ARG A 95 -7.80 -23.36 -5.85
N ASN A 96 -6.65 -23.61 -6.46
CA ASN A 96 -5.60 -24.43 -5.87
C ASN A 96 -4.91 -23.73 -4.69
N HIS A 97 -4.72 -22.42 -4.78
CA HIS A 97 -4.13 -21.63 -3.69
C HIS A 97 -5.18 -21.28 -2.62
N PHE A 98 -6.41 -21.02 -3.04
CA PHE A 98 -7.51 -20.56 -2.17
C PHE A 98 -8.73 -21.50 -2.27
N PRO A 99 -8.62 -22.79 -1.86
CA PRO A 99 -9.71 -23.78 -2.01
C PRO A 99 -10.95 -23.44 -1.18
N TYR A 100 -10.81 -22.61 -0.18
CA TYR A 100 -11.85 -22.17 0.76
C TYR A 100 -12.62 -20.91 0.29
N VAL A 101 -12.11 -20.18 -0.69
CA VAL A 101 -12.71 -18.92 -1.16
C VAL A 101 -13.79 -19.20 -2.21
N LEU A 102 -14.87 -18.42 -2.18
CA LEU A 102 -15.90 -18.47 -3.22
C LEU A 102 -15.34 -18.11 -4.59
N GLU A 103 -15.81 -18.79 -5.65
CA GLU A 103 -15.38 -18.53 -7.04
C GLU A 103 -15.57 -17.06 -7.44
N SER A 104 -16.67 -16.45 -7.03
CA SER A 104 -16.95 -15.03 -7.25
C SER A 104 -15.92 -14.09 -6.62
N SER A 105 -15.33 -14.50 -5.48
CA SER A 105 -14.31 -13.72 -4.78
C SER A 105 -12.90 -13.97 -5.31
N LEU A 106 -12.67 -15.04 -6.07
CA LEU A 106 -11.44 -15.29 -6.83
C LEU A 106 -11.45 -14.61 -8.20
N ASN A 107 -12.65 -14.34 -8.73
CA ASN A 107 -12.80 -13.72 -10.04
C ASN A 107 -12.14 -12.35 -10.07
N TRP A 108 -11.21 -12.15 -11.01
CA TRP A 108 -10.41 -10.94 -11.12
C TRP A 108 -11.24 -9.67 -11.32
N GLU A 109 -12.30 -9.73 -12.13
CA GLU A 109 -13.17 -8.58 -12.38
C GLU A 109 -13.85 -8.09 -11.09
N ASN A 110 -14.21 -9.02 -10.18
CA ASN A 110 -14.78 -8.68 -8.88
C ASN A 110 -13.71 -8.16 -7.92
N ARG A 111 -12.54 -8.85 -7.87
CA ARG A 111 -11.44 -8.48 -6.95
C ARG A 111 -10.87 -7.10 -7.26
N LYS A 112 -10.57 -6.79 -8.53
CA LYS A 112 -10.03 -5.49 -8.90
C LYS A 112 -10.96 -4.33 -8.53
N MET A 113 -12.29 -4.55 -8.61
CA MET A 113 -13.28 -3.57 -8.16
C MET A 113 -13.36 -3.44 -6.64
N ALA A 114 -13.18 -4.54 -5.90
CA ALA A 114 -13.08 -4.50 -4.44
C ALA A 114 -11.82 -3.74 -4.00
N LEU A 115 -10.66 -4.05 -4.59
CA LEU A 115 -9.40 -3.34 -4.37
C LEU A 115 -9.51 -1.84 -4.65
N LEU A 116 -10.10 -1.48 -5.79
CA LEU A 116 -10.28 -0.06 -6.14
C LEU A 116 -11.14 0.68 -5.10
N ARG A 117 -12.25 0.06 -4.64
CA ARG A 117 -13.08 0.64 -3.56
C ARG A 117 -12.31 0.79 -2.24
N GLN A 118 -11.44 -0.16 -1.89
CA GLN A 118 -10.59 -0.05 -0.70
C GLN A 118 -9.62 1.13 -0.83
N LEU A 119 -8.92 1.25 -1.97
CA LEU A 119 -7.99 2.35 -2.21
C LEU A 119 -8.70 3.72 -2.23
N GLU A 120 -9.91 3.80 -2.82
CA GLU A 120 -10.74 5.00 -2.77
C GLU A 120 -11.17 5.39 -1.35
N ALA A 121 -11.54 4.40 -0.54
CA ALA A 121 -11.96 4.64 0.85
C ALA A 121 -10.82 5.13 1.74
N LEU A 122 -9.59 4.67 1.49
CA LEU A 122 -8.38 5.10 2.20
C LEU A 122 -7.94 6.51 1.78
N ASP A 123 -8.16 6.90 0.53
CA ASP A 123 -7.88 8.24 -0.03
C ASP A 123 -6.47 8.77 0.34
N ALA A 124 -5.48 7.89 0.40
CA ALA A 124 -4.13 8.24 0.80
C ALA A 124 -3.40 9.10 -0.25
N ASP A 125 -2.39 9.81 0.17
CA ASP A 125 -1.59 10.66 -0.71
C ASP A 125 -0.67 9.86 -1.63
N VAL A 126 -0.18 8.71 -1.14
CA VAL A 126 0.69 7.77 -1.84
C VAL A 126 0.18 6.35 -1.62
N LEU A 127 0.15 5.55 -2.70
CA LEU A 127 -0.21 4.12 -2.68
C LEU A 127 0.97 3.31 -3.23
N CYS A 128 1.50 2.40 -2.45
CA CYS A 128 2.51 1.41 -2.84
C CYS A 128 1.81 0.06 -3.01
N LEU A 129 1.84 -0.48 -4.22
CA LEU A 129 1.10 -1.68 -4.57
C LEU A 129 2.03 -2.74 -5.14
N GLU A 130 2.02 -3.93 -4.56
CA GLU A 130 2.76 -5.11 -5.00
C GLU A 130 1.83 -6.11 -5.69
N GLU A 131 2.42 -7.05 -6.44
CA GLU A 131 1.69 -7.98 -7.31
C GLU A 131 0.71 -7.28 -8.25
N LEU A 132 1.05 -6.06 -8.66
CA LEU A 132 0.20 -5.17 -9.42
C LEU A 132 -0.01 -5.70 -10.85
N SER A 133 -1.11 -6.43 -11.03
CA SER A 133 -1.63 -6.87 -12.34
C SER A 133 -2.50 -5.79 -12.96
N ASP A 134 -2.70 -5.86 -14.29
CA ASP A 134 -3.57 -4.91 -15.05
C ASP A 134 -3.25 -3.42 -14.80
N TYR A 135 -1.98 -3.10 -14.54
CA TYR A 135 -1.56 -1.72 -14.32
C TYR A 135 -2.03 -0.79 -15.45
N TRP A 136 -1.72 -1.13 -16.72
CA TRP A 136 -2.01 -0.28 -17.87
C TRP A 136 -3.49 -0.23 -18.24
N THR A 137 -4.19 -1.35 -18.05
CA THR A 137 -5.56 -1.55 -18.55
C THR A 137 -6.64 -1.20 -17.52
N PHE A 138 -6.28 -1.19 -16.22
CA PHE A 138 -7.23 -0.92 -15.15
C PHE A 138 -6.73 0.08 -14.10
N PHE A 139 -5.70 -0.24 -13.31
CA PHE A 139 -5.34 0.60 -12.16
C PHE A 139 -4.86 1.98 -12.54
N LYS A 140 -3.99 2.11 -13.56
CA LYS A 140 -3.51 3.42 -14.00
C LYS A 140 -4.65 4.34 -14.45
N PRO A 141 -5.52 3.97 -15.40
CA PRO A 141 -6.61 4.85 -15.82
C PRO A 141 -7.62 5.13 -14.70
N GLU A 142 -7.97 4.13 -13.89
CA GLU A 142 -8.94 4.31 -12.81
C GLU A 142 -8.41 5.24 -11.70
N LEU A 143 -7.15 5.10 -11.29
CA LEU A 143 -6.53 5.97 -10.29
C LEU A 143 -6.17 7.35 -10.87
N GLN A 144 -5.83 7.43 -12.17
CA GLN A 144 -5.62 8.72 -12.84
C GLN A 144 -6.89 9.56 -12.89
N ASP A 145 -8.05 8.94 -13.14
CA ASP A 145 -9.36 9.61 -13.07
C ASP A 145 -9.68 10.12 -11.65
N ARG A 146 -9.03 9.55 -10.63
CA ARG A 146 -9.14 9.94 -9.21
C ARG A 146 -8.05 10.90 -8.74
N GLY A 147 -7.26 11.40 -9.67
CA GLY A 147 -6.25 12.44 -9.40
C GLY A 147 -4.86 11.91 -9.04
N TYR A 148 -4.59 10.62 -9.26
CA TYR A 148 -3.26 10.07 -9.09
C TYR A 148 -2.45 10.10 -10.38
N GLU A 149 -1.13 10.24 -10.24
CA GLU A 149 -0.12 9.84 -11.22
C GLU A 149 0.66 8.67 -10.67
N SER A 150 1.48 8.01 -11.50
CA SER A 150 2.13 6.77 -11.07
C SER A 150 3.40 6.44 -11.83
N VAL A 151 4.26 5.68 -11.15
CA VAL A 151 5.39 4.93 -11.72
C VAL A 151 5.18 3.44 -11.46
N TYR A 152 5.68 2.59 -12.35
CA TYR A 152 5.47 1.15 -12.28
C TYR A 152 6.64 0.40 -12.89
N VAL A 153 7.09 -0.64 -12.20
CA VAL A 153 8.10 -1.58 -12.67
C VAL A 153 7.48 -2.95 -12.76
N LYS A 154 7.40 -3.46 -14.00
CA LYS A 154 6.91 -4.81 -14.27
C LYS A 154 8.02 -5.82 -14.04
N ARG A 155 7.71 -6.96 -13.44
CA ARG A 155 8.65 -8.08 -13.36
C ARG A 155 9.07 -8.54 -14.74
N PRO A 156 10.37 -8.70 -15.03
CA PRO A 156 10.88 -8.89 -16.39
C PRO A 156 10.51 -10.24 -17.04
N SER A 157 10.14 -11.26 -16.27
CA SER A 157 9.84 -12.62 -16.76
C SER A 157 11.02 -13.29 -17.49
N ILE A 158 12.27 -13.00 -17.06
CA ILE A 158 13.48 -13.61 -17.59
C ILE A 158 13.51 -15.09 -17.17
N HIS A 159 13.16 -15.33 -15.90
CA HIS A 159 13.08 -16.66 -15.33
C HIS A 159 11.62 -17.15 -15.34
N VAL A 160 11.19 -17.73 -16.44
CA VAL A 160 9.87 -18.37 -16.52
C VAL A 160 9.88 -19.57 -15.59
N SER A 161 9.00 -19.58 -14.58
CA SER A 161 8.92 -20.72 -13.69
C SER A 161 8.54 -21.97 -14.49
N ASN A 162 9.33 -23.02 -14.38
CA ASN A 162 9.07 -24.30 -15.04
C ASN A 162 7.74 -24.98 -14.61
N TRP A 163 7.04 -24.40 -13.65
CA TRP A 163 5.80 -24.96 -13.07
C TRP A 163 4.54 -24.56 -13.84
N SER A 164 4.48 -23.37 -14.42
CA SER A 164 3.28 -22.93 -15.15
C SER A 164 3.55 -22.55 -16.62
N GLY A 165 4.80 -22.28 -16.98
CA GLY A 165 5.14 -21.75 -18.31
C GLY A 165 4.60 -20.33 -18.57
N GLU A 166 3.93 -19.73 -17.59
CA GLU A 166 3.27 -18.42 -17.72
C GLU A 166 4.25 -17.27 -17.48
N LYS A 167 4.14 -16.25 -18.32
CA LYS A 167 4.85 -14.99 -18.14
C LYS A 167 4.32 -14.27 -16.90
N LYS A 168 5.19 -13.60 -16.17
CA LYS A 168 4.80 -12.73 -15.05
C LYS A 168 4.04 -11.51 -15.57
N HIS A 169 2.91 -11.23 -14.98
CA HIS A 169 2.01 -10.15 -15.38
C HIS A 169 1.88 -9.06 -14.32
N ASP A 170 2.63 -9.18 -13.24
CA ASP A 170 2.63 -8.34 -12.06
C ASP A 170 3.92 -7.51 -11.94
N GLY A 171 3.94 -6.62 -10.98
CA GLY A 171 5.08 -5.79 -10.62
C GLY A 171 4.82 -4.95 -9.39
N CYS A 172 5.66 -3.94 -9.15
CA CYS A 172 5.52 -2.95 -8.09
C CYS A 172 5.17 -1.59 -8.68
N GLY A 173 4.24 -0.87 -8.04
CA GLY A 173 3.80 0.44 -8.49
C GLY A 173 3.60 1.43 -7.37
N ILE A 174 3.97 2.69 -7.60
CA ILE A 174 3.71 3.81 -6.72
C ILE A 174 2.75 4.77 -7.42
N PHE A 175 1.60 5.04 -6.78
CA PHE A 175 0.65 6.06 -7.20
C PHE A 175 0.70 7.20 -6.19
N TYR A 176 0.64 8.45 -6.67
CA TYR A 176 0.70 9.64 -5.83
C TYR A 176 -0.27 10.71 -6.32
N LYS A 177 -0.87 11.46 -5.39
CA LYS A 177 -1.79 12.54 -5.73
C LYS A 177 -1.07 13.65 -6.50
N LYS A 178 -1.45 13.89 -7.74
CA LYS A 178 -0.82 14.86 -8.66
C LYS A 178 -0.99 16.32 -8.24
N ASP A 179 -2.00 16.63 -7.45
CA ASP A 179 -2.23 17.96 -6.89
C ASP A 179 -1.30 18.25 -5.69
N LYS A 180 -0.84 17.19 -5.01
CA LYS A 180 0.05 17.29 -3.84
C LYS A 180 1.52 17.15 -4.20
N PHE A 181 1.85 16.31 -5.18
CA PHE A 181 3.22 15.96 -5.53
C PHE A 181 3.58 16.24 -6.99
N GLU A 182 4.86 16.43 -7.21
CA GLU A 182 5.54 16.39 -8.50
C GLU A 182 6.60 15.30 -8.45
N LEU A 183 6.58 14.38 -9.42
CA LEU A 183 7.64 13.39 -9.58
C LEU A 183 8.90 14.10 -10.11
N LYS A 184 10.01 13.98 -9.41
CA LYS A 184 11.30 14.51 -9.84
C LYS A 184 12.14 13.46 -10.53
N GLU A 185 12.23 12.29 -9.92
CA GLU A 185 13.03 11.16 -10.41
C GLU A 185 12.36 9.86 -10.02
N PHE A 186 12.62 8.80 -10.78
CA PHE A 186 12.27 7.44 -10.36
C PHE A 186 13.33 6.46 -10.85
N GLU A 187 13.49 5.36 -10.10
CA GLU A 187 14.42 4.28 -10.43
C GLU A 187 13.67 2.95 -10.46
N ALA A 188 14.01 2.11 -11.43
CA ALA A 188 13.51 0.76 -11.60
C ALA A 188 14.58 -0.22 -11.15
N VAL A 189 14.39 -0.82 -9.97
CA VAL A 189 15.32 -1.81 -9.45
C VAL A 189 14.89 -3.21 -9.88
N ASN A 190 15.74 -3.86 -10.67
CA ASN A 190 15.55 -5.27 -11.05
C ASN A 190 16.59 -6.09 -10.31
N PHE A 191 16.18 -6.82 -9.30
CA PHE A 191 17.09 -7.62 -8.49
C PHE A 191 17.75 -8.73 -9.32
N HIS A 192 19.03 -9.01 -9.04
CA HIS A 192 19.78 -10.08 -9.67
C HIS A 192 19.43 -11.44 -9.05
N ASP A 193 18.13 -11.74 -9.01
CA ASP A 193 17.57 -12.94 -8.44
C ASP A 193 16.93 -13.85 -9.49
N PRO A 194 16.83 -15.18 -9.24
CA PRO A 194 16.20 -16.11 -10.18
C PRO A 194 14.66 -16.02 -10.22
N HIS A 195 14.06 -15.10 -9.48
CA HIS A 195 12.60 -14.96 -9.33
C HIS A 195 12.04 -13.71 -10.01
N ASP A 196 12.92 -12.90 -10.63
CA ASP A 196 12.57 -11.64 -11.30
C ASP A 196 11.85 -10.66 -10.34
N ARG A 197 12.31 -10.55 -9.11
CA ARG A 197 11.78 -9.58 -8.16
C ARG A 197 12.21 -8.18 -8.53
N VAL A 198 11.40 -7.20 -8.16
CA VAL A 198 11.62 -5.80 -8.52
C VAL A 198 11.26 -4.87 -7.36
N ALA A 199 11.85 -3.69 -7.40
CA ALA A 199 11.38 -2.55 -6.62
C ALA A 199 11.25 -1.33 -7.54
N VAL A 200 10.54 -0.32 -7.08
CA VAL A 200 10.45 1.00 -7.68
C VAL A 200 10.70 2.07 -6.62
N LEU A 201 11.55 3.02 -6.93
CA LEU A 201 11.82 4.19 -6.10
C LEU A 201 11.31 5.44 -6.82
N ALA A 202 10.67 6.36 -6.09
CA ALA A 202 10.16 7.62 -6.63
C ALA A 202 10.52 8.78 -5.72
N LEU A 203 11.24 9.77 -6.25
CA LEU A 203 11.46 11.03 -5.58
C LEU A 203 10.30 11.98 -5.86
N LEU A 204 9.54 12.27 -4.84
CA LEU A 204 8.38 13.16 -4.88
C LEU A 204 8.69 14.48 -4.20
N LYS A 205 8.42 15.61 -4.89
CA LYS A 205 8.47 16.98 -4.31
C LYS A 205 7.05 17.45 -4.02
N MET A 206 6.78 17.91 -2.81
CA MET A 206 5.48 18.52 -2.48
C MET A 206 5.30 19.84 -3.21
N ARG A 207 4.17 20.03 -3.93
CA ARG A 207 3.94 21.21 -4.80
C ARG A 207 3.87 22.55 -4.06
N HIS A 208 3.30 22.51 -2.86
CA HIS A 208 3.06 23.72 -2.07
C HIS A 208 4.12 23.96 -0.99
N PHE A 209 5.12 23.11 -0.94
CA PHE A 209 6.18 23.15 0.05
C PHE A 209 7.50 22.73 -0.59
N ALA A 210 8.60 23.30 -0.16
CA ALA A 210 9.92 22.87 -0.60
C ALA A 210 10.35 21.55 0.08
N GLN A 211 9.46 20.54 0.11
CA GLN A 211 9.70 19.28 0.82
C GLN A 211 9.76 18.13 -0.16
N PHE A 212 10.79 17.31 -0.03
CA PHE A 212 10.95 16.07 -0.77
C PHE A 212 10.64 14.86 0.10
N VAL A 213 10.31 13.74 -0.54
CA VAL A 213 10.28 12.42 0.05
C VAL A 213 10.65 11.38 -1.00
N LEU A 214 11.54 10.47 -0.66
CA LEU A 214 11.86 9.29 -1.46
C LEU A 214 10.97 8.15 -1.00
N VAL A 215 10.13 7.65 -1.90
CA VAL A 215 9.23 6.54 -1.64
C VAL A 215 9.68 5.32 -2.42
N GLY A 216 9.80 4.18 -1.75
CA GLY A 216 10.09 2.89 -2.37
C GLY A 216 8.95 1.90 -2.18
N CYS A 217 8.72 1.06 -3.20
CA CYS A 217 7.79 -0.07 -3.17
C CYS A 217 8.49 -1.31 -3.66
N THR A 218 8.53 -2.38 -2.85
CA THR A 218 9.24 -3.63 -3.13
C THR A 218 8.42 -4.85 -2.75
N HIS A 219 8.76 -6.00 -3.34
CA HIS A 219 8.20 -7.28 -2.96
C HIS A 219 9.32 -8.32 -2.98
N LEU A 220 9.84 -8.68 -1.78
CA LEU A 220 10.92 -9.65 -1.64
C LEU A 220 10.43 -11.08 -1.92
N TRP A 221 11.37 -11.99 -2.15
CA TRP A 221 11.04 -13.38 -2.44
C TRP A 221 10.22 -14.03 -1.33
N TRP A 222 9.16 -14.76 -1.72
CA TRP A 222 8.14 -15.32 -0.84
C TRP A 222 8.63 -16.37 0.18
N ASN A 223 9.80 -16.98 -0.03
CA ASN A 223 10.24 -18.08 0.81
C ASN A 223 11.08 -17.60 2.01
N ALA A 224 10.42 -17.34 3.12
CA ALA A 224 11.04 -16.90 4.38
C ALA A 224 12.15 -17.83 4.93
N LYS A 225 12.26 -19.08 4.45
CA LYS A 225 13.35 -20.00 4.81
C LYS A 225 14.65 -19.74 4.05
N LYS A 226 14.60 -18.92 3.02
CA LYS A 226 15.72 -18.57 2.15
C LYS A 226 16.15 -17.12 2.41
N VAL A 227 16.46 -16.84 3.67
CA VAL A 227 16.86 -15.52 4.14
C VAL A 227 18.02 -14.94 3.33
N ASP A 228 18.99 -15.75 2.94
CA ASP A 228 20.15 -15.29 2.14
C ASP A 228 19.74 -14.64 0.82
N HIS A 229 18.72 -15.18 0.14
CA HIS A 229 18.22 -14.60 -1.11
C HIS A 229 17.52 -13.26 -0.86
N GLN A 230 16.68 -13.19 0.19
CA GLN A 230 15.98 -11.95 0.56
C GLN A 230 16.95 -10.88 1.05
N MET A 231 18.02 -11.28 1.76
CA MET A 231 19.09 -10.37 2.16
C MET A 231 19.84 -9.81 0.95
N ALA A 232 20.10 -10.64 -0.09
CA ALA A 232 20.71 -10.16 -1.32
C ALA A 232 19.83 -9.12 -2.04
N GLU A 233 18.52 -9.39 -2.18
CA GLU A 233 17.55 -8.43 -2.72
C GLU A 233 17.52 -7.12 -1.89
N LEU A 234 17.59 -7.25 -0.57
CA LEU A 234 17.58 -6.12 0.34
C LEU A 234 18.85 -5.28 0.26
N TYR A 235 20.02 -5.91 0.08
CA TYR A 235 21.29 -5.19 -0.14
C TYR A 235 21.28 -4.40 -1.46
N GLU A 236 20.76 -4.99 -2.53
CA GLU A 236 20.61 -4.28 -3.81
C GLU A 236 19.64 -3.09 -3.68
N LEU A 237 18.53 -3.26 -2.96
CA LEU A 237 17.59 -2.17 -2.66
C LEU A 237 18.27 -1.06 -1.86
N GLU A 238 19.04 -1.43 -0.83
CA GLU A 238 19.77 -0.47 0.00
C GLU A 238 20.76 0.35 -0.83
N GLU A 239 21.54 -0.29 -1.70
CA GLU A 239 22.49 0.38 -2.58
C GLU A 239 21.82 1.42 -3.46
N GLU A 240 20.66 1.10 -4.04
CA GLU A 240 19.90 2.03 -4.88
C GLU A 240 19.26 3.17 -4.07
N VAL A 241 18.76 2.91 -2.87
CA VAL A 241 18.24 3.96 -1.97
C VAL A 241 19.35 4.92 -1.55
N ILE A 242 20.53 4.40 -1.21
CA ILE A 242 21.71 5.21 -0.85
C ILE A 242 22.14 6.06 -2.06
N ARG A 243 22.28 5.42 -3.23
CA ARG A 243 22.69 6.11 -4.47
C ARG A 243 21.73 7.26 -4.77
N MET A 244 20.42 6.96 -4.82
CA MET A 244 19.42 7.95 -5.14
C MET A 244 19.34 9.07 -4.09
N SER A 245 19.48 8.75 -2.80
CA SER A 245 19.50 9.75 -1.73
C SER A 245 20.72 10.67 -1.84
N THR A 246 21.88 10.13 -2.23
CA THR A 246 23.12 10.91 -2.46
C THR A 246 22.96 11.81 -3.67
N ASP A 247 22.53 11.28 -4.80
CA ASP A 247 22.31 12.04 -6.04
C ASP A 247 21.31 13.18 -5.83
N VAL A 248 20.24 12.92 -5.08
CA VAL A 248 19.21 13.93 -4.75
C VAL A 248 19.80 15.03 -3.86
N ARG A 249 20.58 14.66 -2.84
CA ARG A 249 21.25 15.65 -1.97
C ARG A 249 22.15 16.56 -2.79
N ASP A 250 22.97 16.00 -3.65
CA ASP A 250 23.95 16.78 -4.42
C ASP A 250 23.27 17.65 -5.51
N LYS A 251 22.21 17.15 -6.14
CA LYS A 251 21.48 17.85 -7.19
C LYS A 251 20.53 18.93 -6.67
N TYR A 252 19.91 18.70 -5.51
CA TYR A 252 18.88 19.57 -4.93
C TYR A 252 19.33 20.22 -3.62
N GLU A 253 20.64 20.35 -3.37
CA GLU A 253 21.20 20.91 -2.13
C GLU A 253 20.55 22.24 -1.72
N ARG A 254 20.37 23.18 -2.66
CA ARG A 254 19.73 24.48 -2.38
C ARG A 254 18.25 24.32 -2.03
N ASP A 255 17.51 23.48 -2.79
CA ASP A 255 16.10 23.21 -2.54
C ASP A 255 15.90 22.51 -1.20
N LEU A 256 16.82 21.62 -0.79
CA LEU A 256 16.79 20.94 0.51
C LEU A 256 17.10 21.90 1.66
N ALA A 257 18.05 22.81 1.49
CA ALA A 257 18.36 23.83 2.49
C ALA A 257 17.18 24.80 2.73
N ASP A 258 16.39 25.08 1.67
CA ASP A 258 15.18 25.91 1.73
C ASP A 258 13.93 25.15 2.23
N THR A 259 14.04 23.84 2.54
CA THR A 259 12.91 23.09 3.09
C THR A 259 12.48 23.64 4.46
N ALA A 260 11.20 23.59 4.76
CA ALA A 260 10.69 23.99 6.06
C ALA A 260 11.31 23.19 7.23
N THR A 261 11.94 22.07 6.90
CA THR A 261 12.61 21.18 7.86
C THR A 261 14.08 21.51 8.06
N GLY A 262 14.72 22.25 7.15
CA GLY A 262 16.15 22.59 7.21
C GLY A 262 17.06 21.35 7.24
N GLN A 263 16.57 20.21 6.75
CA GLN A 263 17.29 18.94 6.78
C GLN A 263 18.19 18.79 5.56
N ASN A 264 19.38 18.25 5.79
CA ASN A 264 20.33 17.95 4.71
C ASN A 264 20.11 16.56 4.11
N SER A 265 19.20 15.75 4.67
CA SER A 265 18.84 14.42 4.17
C SER A 265 17.41 14.38 3.60
N VAL A 266 17.23 13.53 2.61
CA VAL A 266 15.89 13.29 2.01
C VAL A 266 15.13 12.28 2.88
N PRO A 267 13.93 12.63 3.38
CA PRO A 267 13.06 11.67 4.06
C PRO A 267 12.77 10.46 3.18
N VAL A 268 12.89 9.26 3.73
CA VAL A 268 12.67 8.01 3.00
C VAL A 268 11.52 7.24 3.62
N VAL A 269 10.61 6.70 2.77
CA VAL A 269 9.55 5.75 3.13
C VAL A 269 9.68 4.54 2.22
N LEU A 270 9.90 3.34 2.79
CA LEU A 270 9.97 2.09 2.05
C LEU A 270 8.79 1.20 2.43
N CYS A 271 7.99 0.87 1.44
CA CYS A 271 6.81 0.01 1.58
C CYS A 271 7.04 -1.33 0.90
N GLY A 272 6.42 -2.38 1.41
CA GLY A 272 6.44 -3.64 0.68
C GLY A 272 5.96 -4.85 1.46
N ASP A 273 5.80 -5.92 0.69
CA ASP A 273 5.69 -7.28 1.19
C ASP A 273 7.11 -7.86 1.31
N PHE A 274 7.63 -7.86 2.55
CA PHE A 274 8.98 -8.38 2.86
C PHE A 274 9.00 -9.90 3.04
N ASN A 275 7.84 -10.54 3.03
CA ASN A 275 7.68 -12.00 3.17
C ASN A 275 8.35 -12.59 4.42
N ASN A 276 8.53 -11.80 5.46
CA ASN A 276 9.16 -12.18 6.72
C ASN A 276 8.48 -11.53 7.93
N SER A 277 8.45 -12.25 9.05
CA SER A 277 7.87 -11.80 10.31
C SER A 277 8.76 -10.78 11.06
N PRO A 278 8.20 -10.09 12.08
CA PRO A 278 8.96 -9.13 12.90
C PRO A 278 10.15 -9.75 13.66
N GLU A 279 10.17 -11.07 13.84
CA GLU A 279 11.26 -11.80 14.50
C GLU A 279 12.36 -12.26 13.53
N SER A 280 12.28 -11.90 12.26
CA SER A 280 13.20 -12.36 11.23
C SER A 280 14.49 -11.53 11.17
N PRO A 281 15.57 -12.09 10.61
CA PRO A 281 16.78 -11.33 10.32
C PRO A 281 16.56 -10.17 9.33
N ILE A 282 15.57 -10.27 8.44
CA ILE A 282 15.19 -9.19 7.51
C ILE A 282 14.70 -7.96 8.29
N TYR A 283 13.79 -8.18 9.26
CA TYR A 283 13.28 -7.10 10.09
C TYR A 283 14.40 -6.48 10.95
N GLU A 284 15.23 -7.33 11.55
CA GLU A 284 16.38 -6.89 12.35
C GLU A 284 17.35 -6.05 11.53
N TYR A 285 17.62 -6.45 10.29
CA TYR A 285 18.47 -5.70 9.39
C TYR A 285 17.91 -4.32 9.05
N MET A 286 16.62 -4.26 8.71
CA MET A 286 15.94 -3.00 8.43
C MET A 286 15.99 -2.03 9.60
N GLU A 287 15.81 -2.53 10.83
CA GLU A 287 15.77 -1.68 12.03
C GLU A 287 17.17 -1.22 12.47
N ASN A 288 18.20 -2.07 12.32
CA ASN A 288 19.49 -1.88 12.98
C ASN A 288 20.66 -1.64 12.02
N SER A 289 20.50 -1.87 10.73
CA SER A 289 21.63 -1.87 9.79
C SER A 289 21.38 -1.17 8.46
N PHE A 290 20.14 -1.17 7.99
CA PHE A 290 19.78 -0.58 6.70
C PHE A 290 20.13 0.93 6.69
N MET A 291 20.94 1.36 5.72
CA MET A 291 21.49 2.71 5.59
C MET A 291 22.32 3.21 6.79
N GLN A 292 22.68 2.36 7.72
CA GLN A 292 23.50 2.72 8.88
C GLN A 292 25.00 2.40 8.61
N LYS A 293 25.59 3.05 7.63
CA LYS A 293 27.00 2.82 7.25
C LYS A 293 27.88 4.02 7.68
N PRO A 294 29.02 3.77 8.36
CA PRO A 294 29.87 4.83 8.93
C PRO A 294 30.39 5.84 7.92
N ASN A 295 30.48 5.47 6.65
CA ASN A 295 31.04 6.29 5.58
C ASN A 295 30.01 7.10 4.82
N LEU A 296 28.75 7.07 5.23
CA LEU A 296 27.63 7.77 4.58
C LEU A 296 27.29 9.06 5.32
N GLU A 297 28.22 10.04 5.33
CA GLU A 297 27.97 11.35 5.91
C GLU A 297 26.77 12.04 5.19
N GLY A 298 25.75 12.39 6.00
CA GLY A 298 24.54 13.09 5.52
C GLY A 298 23.53 12.21 4.79
N VAL A 299 23.73 10.90 4.69
CA VAL A 299 22.79 9.93 4.08
C VAL A 299 22.49 8.77 5.02
N SER A 300 23.29 8.60 6.09
CA SER A 300 23.02 7.57 7.10
C SER A 300 21.72 7.83 7.85
N GLU A 301 20.82 6.85 7.86
CA GLU A 301 19.47 6.96 8.44
C GLU A 301 19.15 5.75 9.32
N VAL A 302 18.38 5.96 10.38
CA VAL A 302 17.80 4.89 11.21
C VAL A 302 16.36 4.66 10.75
N PHE A 303 16.09 3.43 10.32
CA PHE A 303 14.75 3.03 9.91
C PHE A 303 13.94 2.44 11.06
N ARG A 304 12.64 2.63 11.01
CA ARG A 304 11.69 2.02 11.91
C ARG A 304 10.39 1.69 11.15
N SER A 305 9.71 0.61 11.55
CA SER A 305 8.37 0.35 11.06
C SER A 305 7.38 1.37 11.63
N ALA A 306 6.47 1.87 10.79
CA ALA A 306 5.41 2.78 11.22
C ALA A 306 4.44 2.14 12.23
N TYR A 307 4.41 0.83 12.27
CA TYR A 307 3.57 0.05 13.18
C TYR A 307 4.31 -0.49 14.41
N ALA A 308 5.61 -0.18 14.59
CA ALA A 308 6.40 -0.66 15.72
C ALA A 308 5.83 -0.35 17.12
N PHE A 309 4.79 0.51 17.20
CA PHE A 309 4.06 0.85 18.42
C PHE A 309 2.55 0.60 18.28
N TYR A 310 2.16 -0.26 17.36
CA TYR A 310 0.76 -0.57 17.13
C TYR A 310 0.10 -1.11 18.40
N LYS A 311 -0.95 -0.43 18.83
CA LYS A 311 -1.80 -0.89 19.94
C LYS A 311 -3.20 -0.99 19.39
N PRO A 312 -3.74 -2.21 19.22
CA PRO A 312 -5.13 -2.38 18.83
C PRO A 312 -6.02 -1.67 19.87
N ASN A 313 -6.95 -0.88 19.39
CA ASN A 313 -7.77 -0.08 20.28
C ASN A 313 -8.86 -0.91 20.94
N ALA A 314 -9.30 -0.45 22.11
CA ALA A 314 -10.38 -1.00 22.95
C ALA A 314 -11.74 -1.20 22.25
N LEU A 315 -11.91 -0.84 20.95
CA LEU A 315 -13.13 -1.15 20.21
C LEU A 315 -13.21 -2.63 19.82
N ALA A 316 -12.06 -3.28 19.56
CA ALA A 316 -12.02 -4.74 19.49
C ALA A 316 -12.44 -5.34 20.83
N SER A 317 -11.99 -4.78 21.96
CA SER A 317 -12.37 -5.21 23.31
C SER A 317 -13.83 -4.87 23.68
N ALA A 318 -14.44 -3.85 23.08
CA ALA A 318 -15.83 -3.49 23.33
C ALA A 318 -16.84 -4.35 22.53
N LEU A 319 -16.41 -4.95 21.41
CA LEU A 319 -17.23 -5.88 20.63
C LEU A 319 -17.13 -7.33 21.12
N GLU A 320 -16.10 -7.67 21.88
CA GLU A 320 -15.80 -9.01 22.37
C GLU A 320 -15.55 -8.95 23.88
N HIS A 321 -16.63 -9.11 24.67
CA HIS A 321 -16.59 -9.19 26.14
C HIS A 321 -15.97 -10.50 26.65
N SER A 322 -15.03 -11.12 25.96
CA SER A 322 -14.32 -12.28 26.44
C SER A 322 -12.91 -11.94 26.93
N GLU A 323 -12.60 -12.36 28.16
CA GLU A 323 -11.26 -12.23 28.75
C GLU A 323 -10.14 -12.88 27.88
N GLU A 324 -10.50 -13.87 27.04
CA GLU A 324 -9.59 -14.56 26.14
C GLU A 324 -9.03 -13.63 25.05
N VAL A 325 -9.84 -12.68 24.53
CA VAL A 325 -9.40 -11.72 23.53
C VAL A 325 -8.53 -10.64 24.17
N LEU A 326 -8.84 -10.22 25.38
CA LEU A 326 -7.97 -9.30 26.13
C LEU A 326 -6.60 -9.91 26.47
N GLN A 327 -6.51 -11.23 26.65
CA GLN A 327 -5.25 -11.93 26.81
C GLN A 327 -4.46 -12.06 25.50
N SER A 328 -5.13 -12.27 24.36
CA SER A 328 -4.46 -12.32 23.04
C SER A 328 -3.94 -10.97 22.58
N LEU A 329 -4.44 -9.85 23.13
CA LEU A 329 -4.00 -8.48 22.85
C LEU A 329 -2.83 -8.03 23.73
N LYS A 330 -2.44 -8.79 24.74
CA LYS A 330 -1.22 -8.52 25.49
C LYS A 330 -0.01 -8.85 24.60
N VAL A 331 0.74 -7.81 24.22
CA VAL A 331 2.06 -8.03 23.61
C VAL A 331 2.87 -8.84 24.62
N GLU A 332 3.23 -10.07 24.26
CA GLU A 332 4.10 -10.89 25.10
C GLU A 332 5.43 -10.12 25.32
N GLU A 333 5.89 -10.12 26.55
CA GLU A 333 7.14 -9.44 26.93
C GLU A 333 8.27 -9.93 26.03
N GLY A 334 8.89 -9.03 25.23
CA GLY A 334 9.93 -9.36 24.25
C GLY A 334 9.46 -9.50 22.80
N LYS A 335 8.15 -9.48 22.49
CA LYS A 335 7.66 -9.38 21.12
C LYS A 335 7.57 -7.93 20.64
N LYS A 336 7.85 -7.72 19.36
CA LYS A 336 7.70 -6.41 18.73
C LYS A 336 6.21 -6.04 18.60
N ALA A 337 5.87 -4.79 18.84
CA ALA A 337 4.49 -4.31 18.84
C ALA A 337 3.99 -4.00 17.41
N GLU A 338 4.12 -4.96 16.50
CA GLU A 338 3.56 -4.91 15.15
C GLU A 338 2.10 -5.39 15.14
N PRO A 339 1.32 -5.15 14.06
CA PRO A 339 0.00 -5.74 13.90
C PRO A 339 0.07 -7.27 14.03
N PRO A 340 -0.96 -7.92 14.52
CA PRO A 340 -0.96 -9.38 14.63
C PRO A 340 -0.94 -10.08 13.26
N HIS A 341 -1.35 -9.38 12.22
CA HIS A 341 -1.37 -9.88 10.85
C HIS A 341 -1.50 -8.74 9.83
N THR A 342 -0.93 -8.97 8.66
CA THR A 342 -1.16 -8.20 7.43
C THR A 342 -1.64 -9.11 6.30
N THR A 343 -1.44 -10.45 6.43
CA THR A 343 -2.01 -11.47 5.54
C THR A 343 -2.76 -12.54 6.34
N VAL A 344 -3.93 -12.97 5.82
CA VAL A 344 -4.79 -13.95 6.47
C VAL A 344 -5.36 -14.95 5.46
N ASN A 345 -4.87 -16.18 5.52
CA ASN A 345 -5.44 -17.29 4.77
C ASN A 345 -5.80 -18.47 5.70
N PHE A 346 -6.31 -19.55 5.15
CA PHE A 346 -6.79 -20.68 5.97
C PHE A 346 -5.71 -21.34 6.85
N ARG A 347 -4.43 -21.16 6.53
CA ARG A 347 -3.29 -21.75 7.27
C ARG A 347 -2.52 -20.74 8.08
N ARG A 348 -2.60 -19.45 7.74
CA ARG A 348 -1.63 -18.46 8.18
C ARG A 348 -2.31 -17.16 8.53
N CYS A 349 -1.82 -16.54 9.58
CA CYS A 349 -2.17 -15.21 10.02
C CYS A 349 -0.85 -14.56 10.41
N TRP A 350 -0.24 -13.79 9.49
CA TRP A 350 1.15 -13.30 9.60
C TRP A 350 1.24 -11.82 9.31
N THR A 351 2.23 -11.19 9.94
CA THR A 351 2.67 -9.84 9.61
C THR A 351 3.93 -9.95 8.76
N ILE A 352 3.83 -9.55 7.49
CA ILE A 352 4.90 -9.62 6.49
C ILE A 352 4.98 -8.37 5.63
N ASP A 353 4.04 -7.47 5.79
CA ASP A 353 3.95 -6.19 5.08
C ASP A 353 4.36 -5.06 6.03
N TYR A 354 5.17 -4.13 5.54
CA TYR A 354 5.70 -3.04 6.36
C TYR A 354 5.72 -1.70 5.62
N ILE A 355 5.64 -0.62 6.40
CA ILE A 355 5.97 0.74 6.00
C ILE A 355 7.15 1.20 6.86
N TRP A 356 8.35 1.14 6.31
CA TRP A 356 9.57 1.62 6.94
C TRP A 356 9.76 3.10 6.67
N TYR A 357 10.27 3.85 7.63
CA TYR A 357 10.53 5.27 7.49
C TYR A 357 11.85 5.70 8.14
N SER A 358 12.48 6.74 7.59
CA SER A 358 13.67 7.37 8.18
C SER A 358 13.29 8.19 9.41
N LYS A 359 13.75 7.75 10.59
CA LYS A 359 13.36 8.29 11.90
C LYS A 359 13.89 9.71 12.14
N SER A 360 14.97 10.10 11.50
CA SER A 360 15.55 11.45 11.64
C SER A 360 14.65 12.52 11.04
N SER A 361 13.86 12.16 10.00
CA SER A 361 13.16 13.07 9.10
C SER A 361 11.64 12.99 9.21
N LEU A 362 11.12 11.86 9.69
CA LEU A 362 9.68 11.59 9.75
C LEU A 362 9.27 11.05 11.12
N VAL A 363 8.02 11.27 11.49
CA VAL A 363 7.38 10.61 12.63
C VAL A 363 5.96 10.19 12.25
N PRO A 364 5.54 8.94 12.49
CA PRO A 364 4.16 8.54 12.27
C PRO A 364 3.24 9.22 13.30
N SER A 365 2.23 9.93 12.83
CA SER A 365 1.24 10.56 13.69
C SER A 365 0.03 9.67 13.90
N ARG A 366 -0.35 8.87 12.91
CA ARG A 366 -1.47 7.94 12.95
C ARG A 366 -1.20 6.74 12.04
N VAL A 367 -1.75 5.58 12.40
CA VAL A 367 -1.75 4.37 11.57
C VAL A 367 -3.16 3.82 11.40
N LEU A 368 -3.40 3.10 10.30
CA LEU A 368 -4.67 2.42 10.03
C LEU A 368 -4.87 1.28 11.04
N GLU A 369 -6.04 1.22 11.64
CA GLU A 369 -6.46 0.09 12.47
C GLU A 369 -6.64 -1.15 11.59
N ILE A 370 -6.02 -2.26 11.97
CA ILE A 370 -6.10 -3.50 11.24
C ILE A 370 -7.37 -4.26 11.64
N ALA A 371 -8.11 -4.75 10.64
CA ALA A 371 -9.32 -5.53 10.87
C ALA A 371 -9.00 -6.80 11.67
N PRO A 372 -9.76 -7.12 12.75
CA PRO A 372 -9.55 -8.32 13.52
C PRO A 372 -9.66 -9.59 12.65
N GLU A 373 -8.91 -10.63 13.00
CA GLU A 373 -8.92 -11.91 12.28
C GLU A 373 -10.33 -12.51 12.18
N SER A 374 -11.13 -12.40 13.24
CA SER A 374 -12.53 -12.86 13.26
C SER A 374 -13.38 -12.18 12.18
N VAL A 375 -13.13 -10.92 11.89
CA VAL A 375 -13.80 -10.16 10.82
C VAL A 375 -13.33 -10.60 9.43
N LEU A 376 -12.03 -10.84 9.26
CA LEU A 376 -11.45 -11.29 8.00
C LEU A 376 -11.85 -12.72 7.64
N ARG A 377 -12.14 -13.55 8.65
CA ARG A 377 -12.60 -14.94 8.51
C ARG A 377 -14.11 -15.10 8.48
N ALA A 378 -14.89 -14.03 8.62
CA ALA A 378 -16.35 -14.11 8.62
C ALA A 378 -16.93 -14.39 7.21
N GLU A 379 -17.90 -15.28 7.12
CA GLU A 379 -18.50 -15.75 5.86
C GLU A 379 -19.25 -14.65 5.08
N ASP A 380 -19.98 -13.79 5.78
CA ASP A 380 -20.72 -12.66 5.19
C ASP A 380 -19.81 -11.50 4.76
N GLY A 381 -18.52 -11.69 4.89
CA GLY A 381 -17.52 -10.68 4.64
C GLY A 381 -17.75 -9.44 5.53
N PRO A 382 -16.74 -8.61 5.69
CA PRO A 382 -16.83 -7.37 6.48
C PRO A 382 -17.60 -6.28 5.73
N GLY A 383 -18.63 -6.60 4.97
CA GLY A 383 -19.48 -5.65 4.23
C GLY A 383 -19.93 -4.46 5.08
N ASN A 384 -19.79 -4.62 6.38
CA ASN A 384 -19.97 -3.57 7.35
C ASN A 384 -18.66 -3.05 7.99
N TRP A 385 -17.47 -3.62 7.77
CA TRP A 385 -16.27 -3.09 8.43
C TRP A 385 -16.01 -1.65 8.01
N PHE A 386 -15.86 -1.37 6.74
CA PHE A 386 -15.71 0.01 6.26
C PHE A 386 -16.97 0.86 6.49
N ASN A 387 -18.16 0.27 6.47
CA ASN A 387 -19.43 0.97 6.76
C ASN A 387 -19.69 1.10 8.27
N ARG A 388 -19.28 0.18 9.13
CA ARG A 388 -19.42 0.29 10.59
C ARG A 388 -18.49 1.34 11.19
N LEU A 389 -17.32 1.54 10.60
CA LEU A 389 -16.45 2.65 10.98
C LEU A 389 -17.08 4.01 10.64
N ALA A 390 -17.92 4.07 9.60
CA ALA A 390 -18.70 5.27 9.28
C ALA A 390 -19.95 5.47 10.17
N MET A 391 -20.41 4.43 10.88
CA MET A 391 -21.66 4.42 11.65
C MET A 391 -21.45 4.40 13.18
N SER A 392 -20.25 4.61 13.70
CA SER A 392 -19.97 4.52 15.14
C SER A 392 -20.78 5.48 16.03
N ASP A 393 -21.42 6.48 15.42
CA ASP A 393 -22.30 7.42 16.16
C ASP A 393 -23.74 6.93 16.33
N SER A 394 -24.13 5.78 15.75
CA SER A 394 -25.52 5.28 15.82
C SER A 394 -25.70 3.86 16.41
N LEU A 395 -24.61 3.18 16.82
CA LEU A 395 -24.65 1.76 17.22
C LEU A 395 -24.81 1.54 18.73
N ASN A 396 -25.73 2.23 19.38
CA ASN A 396 -26.13 1.89 20.76
C ASN A 396 -27.38 0.98 20.84
N ARG A 397 -27.84 0.35 19.78
CA ARG A 397 -29.00 -0.56 19.84
C ARG A 397 -28.81 -1.80 18.95
N SER A 398 -28.65 -2.94 19.61
CA SER A 398 -28.61 -4.33 19.09
C SER A 398 -27.24 -4.90 18.74
N GLY A 399 -26.37 -5.09 19.73
CA GLY A 399 -25.17 -5.93 19.61
C GLY A 399 -25.48 -7.42 19.73
N ARG A 400 -26.03 -8.08 18.70
CA ARG A 400 -25.99 -9.53 18.57
C ARG A 400 -25.61 -9.89 17.14
N LEU A 401 -24.42 -10.49 16.99
CA LEU A 401 -24.09 -11.27 15.81
C LEU A 401 -25.02 -12.48 15.76
N PRO A 402 -25.53 -12.89 14.58
CA PRO A 402 -26.31 -14.10 14.46
C PRO A 402 -25.46 -15.31 14.86
N SER A 403 -25.96 -16.11 15.81
CA SER A 403 -25.30 -17.30 16.38
C SER A 403 -25.30 -18.54 15.45
N SER A 404 -25.46 -18.39 14.14
CA SER A 404 -25.60 -19.49 13.18
C SER A 404 -24.59 -19.54 12.06
N MET A 405 -23.40 -18.95 12.25
CA MET A 405 -22.36 -18.96 11.21
C MET A 405 -21.28 -20.00 11.52
N HIS A 406 -21.60 -21.26 11.30
CA HIS A 406 -20.63 -22.35 11.16
C HIS A 406 -20.37 -22.61 9.67
N GLY A 407 -19.94 -21.57 8.94
CA GLY A 407 -19.46 -21.70 7.57
C GLY A 407 -17.95 -22.03 7.56
N ASN A 408 -17.53 -22.86 6.61
CA ASN A 408 -16.12 -23.24 6.39
C ASN A 408 -15.27 -22.12 5.79
N TYR A 409 -15.53 -20.85 6.15
CA TYR A 409 -14.79 -19.73 5.62
C TYR A 409 -13.51 -19.48 6.46
N ASN A 410 -12.34 -19.45 5.81
CA ASN A 410 -11.06 -19.53 6.51
C ASN A 410 -10.08 -18.39 6.21
N GLY A 411 -10.52 -17.27 5.64
CA GLY A 411 -9.68 -16.11 5.37
C GLY A 411 -10.11 -15.27 4.17
N ILE A 412 -9.23 -14.40 3.73
CA ILE A 412 -9.39 -13.56 2.54
C ILE A 412 -8.61 -14.16 1.34
N PRO A 413 -8.92 -13.80 0.05
CA PRO A 413 -9.83 -12.74 -0.38
C PRO A 413 -11.32 -13.05 -0.19
N ASN A 414 -12.15 -11.99 -0.15
CA ASN A 414 -13.61 -12.08 -0.06
C ASN A 414 -14.29 -10.94 -0.84
N SER A 415 -15.59 -10.75 -0.73
CA SER A 415 -16.34 -9.70 -1.44
C SER A 415 -15.91 -8.26 -1.10
N VAL A 416 -15.20 -8.06 0.00
CA VAL A 416 -14.75 -6.75 0.51
C VAL A 416 -13.24 -6.59 0.38
N PHE A 417 -12.47 -7.58 0.83
CA PHE A 417 -11.03 -7.62 0.70
C PHE A 417 -10.66 -8.38 -0.57
N GLY A 418 -10.20 -7.67 -1.57
CA GLY A 418 -9.86 -8.24 -2.88
C GLY A 418 -8.52 -8.99 -2.91
N SER A 419 -7.73 -8.96 -1.82
CA SER A 419 -6.45 -9.64 -1.65
C SER A 419 -6.48 -10.56 -0.44
N ASP A 420 -5.51 -11.46 -0.31
CA ASP A 420 -5.18 -12.20 0.91
C ASP A 420 -4.30 -11.37 1.88
N HIS A 421 -3.98 -10.15 1.51
CA HIS A 421 -3.39 -9.12 2.36
C HIS A 421 -4.41 -8.03 2.70
N VAL A 422 -4.23 -7.40 3.86
CA VAL A 422 -4.97 -6.20 4.25
C VAL A 422 -4.10 -4.96 4.05
N PRO A 423 -4.70 -3.82 3.66
CA PRO A 423 -3.93 -2.59 3.54
C PRO A 423 -3.40 -2.15 4.90
N ILE A 424 -2.16 -1.70 4.93
CA ILE A 424 -1.60 -0.93 6.02
C ILE A 424 -1.40 0.52 5.56
N MET A 425 -1.58 1.49 6.46
CA MET A 425 -1.47 2.91 6.14
C MET A 425 -0.92 3.68 7.32
N ALA A 426 0.00 4.60 7.05
CA ALA A 426 0.53 5.54 8.03
C ALA A 426 0.37 6.98 7.55
N GLU A 427 0.09 7.88 8.49
CA GLU A 427 0.20 9.32 8.33
C GLU A 427 1.49 9.78 9.00
N PHE A 428 2.35 10.45 8.26
CA PHE A 428 3.62 10.99 8.75
C PHE A 428 3.59 12.51 8.83
N GLU A 429 4.21 13.04 9.88
CA GLU A 429 4.64 14.45 10.00
C GLU A 429 6.13 14.54 9.67
N PHE A 430 6.53 15.60 8.96
CA PHE A 430 7.94 15.88 8.72
C PHE A 430 8.57 16.52 9.96
N LEU A 431 9.82 16.18 10.24
CA LEU A 431 10.58 16.73 11.34
C LEU A 431 11.45 17.92 10.85
N CYS A 432 11.43 19.01 11.59
CA CYS A 432 12.36 20.12 11.37
C CYS A 432 13.74 19.78 11.94
N ALA A 433 14.79 20.35 11.40
CA ALA A 433 16.14 20.27 11.98
C ALA A 433 16.11 20.76 13.44
N SER A 434 16.92 20.17 14.31
CA SER A 434 17.09 20.67 15.67
C SER A 434 17.70 22.08 15.60
N GLU A 435 17.11 23.04 16.31
CA GLU A 435 17.74 24.34 16.56
C GLU A 435 18.92 24.19 17.54
N ASP A 436 19.92 23.40 17.19
CA ASP A 436 21.20 23.44 17.89
C ASP A 436 22.05 24.57 17.28
N ARG A 437 21.56 25.80 17.46
CA ARG A 437 22.37 27.01 17.31
C ARG A 437 22.84 27.47 18.67
N SER A 438 23.63 26.67 19.36
CA SER A 438 24.63 27.21 20.29
C SER A 438 25.85 27.60 19.49
N VAL A 439 25.72 28.63 18.64
CA VAL A 439 26.87 29.43 18.29
C VAL A 439 27.14 30.28 19.51
N GLU A 440 28.03 29.84 20.38
CA GLU A 440 28.77 30.71 21.27
C GLU A 440 29.41 31.78 20.39
N ARG A 441 28.84 32.97 20.41
CA ARG A 441 29.54 34.15 20.02
C ARG A 441 30.46 34.44 21.19
N GLU A 442 31.70 33.95 21.12
CA GLU A 442 32.78 34.51 21.88
C GLU A 442 32.94 35.96 21.43
N GLU A 443 32.69 36.88 22.37
CA GLU A 443 33.05 38.28 22.30
C GLU A 443 34.57 38.47 22.43
#